data_e0dc267a0131f23bd4c071712dd34e42
#
_entry.id   e0dc267a0131f23bd4c071712dd34e42
#
_cell.length_a   1.000
_cell.length_b   1.000
_cell.length_c   1.000
_cell.angle_alpha   90.00
_cell.angle_beta   90.00
_cell.angle_gamma   90.00
#
_symmetry.space_group_name_H-M   'P 1'
#
loop_
_entity.id
_entity.type
_entity.pdbx_description
1 polymer ?
#
loop_
_entity_poly.entity_id
_entity_poly.type
_entity_poly.pdbx_seq_one_letter_code
_entity_poly.pdbx_strand_id
1 'polypeptide(L)'
;MNKIFYAIAALALSTSFTACNDDDPNDAVSKHVYGEGETVYLRTDADANIAYAAEFRKGHVVAKTINLKDYAETIQAKTGLTVDDLIAGVSNGSVVFFNINSTKGVWDETAQNISNGWSYQADGTISTENQAGTITLDAANKALIINVPDDSAAGVSFSANVGFAVVNGADYDKYIRFSVSFAVTDPGTIIKNISIATGSYSCTPINFTDSDIATAIEACFGISASEFNKTVQDASGDIELYMADKDGNWFYAEDGVSRPDYTANGIGYWCEADGKPRSWGSGCVFFAETFDGGINIGRYEDIASGTVCQFHFIYVSKTDKGKLVEFVVTATME
;
A
#
# COMPACT_ATOMS: atom_id res chain seq x y z
N MET A 1 -1.76 -23.72 19.41
CA MET A 1 -1.11 -22.43 19.70
C MET A 1 0.05 -22.26 18.72
N ASN A 2 -0.17 -21.73 17.55
CA ASN A 2 0.89 -21.37 16.62
C ASN A 2 0.75 -19.88 16.32
N LYS A 3 1.65 -19.12 16.93
CA LYS A 3 1.79 -17.69 16.65
C LYS A 3 2.50 -17.57 15.30
N ILE A 4 1.79 -17.13 14.29
CA ILE A 4 2.39 -16.72 13.04
C ILE A 4 2.90 -15.30 13.28
N PHE A 5 4.21 -15.20 13.49
CA PHE A 5 4.90 -13.90 13.46
C PHE A 5 5.05 -13.49 12.01
N TYR A 6 4.40 -12.43 11.59
CA TYR A 6 4.79 -11.71 10.40
C TYR A 6 6.13 -11.05 10.69
N ALA A 7 7.19 -11.72 10.29
CA ALA A 7 8.51 -11.11 10.24
C ALA A 7 8.52 -10.18 9.01
N ILE A 8 8.43 -8.87 9.25
CA ILE A 8 8.88 -7.88 8.28
C ILE A 8 10.38 -8.12 8.16
N ALA A 9 10.77 -8.81 7.10
CA ALA A 9 12.18 -8.95 6.75
C ALA A 9 12.65 -7.59 6.24
N ALA A 10 13.11 -6.74 7.15
CA ALA A 10 14.02 -5.68 6.80
C ALA A 10 15.28 -6.37 6.30
N LEU A 11 15.40 -6.51 4.98
CA LEU A 11 16.61 -6.99 4.34
C LEU A 11 17.65 -5.88 4.44
N ALA A 12 18.27 -5.75 5.61
CA ALA A 12 19.51 -5.03 5.73
C ALA A 12 20.56 -5.86 4.98
N LEU A 13 20.84 -5.51 3.74
CA LEU A 13 22.07 -5.96 3.07
C LEU A 13 23.24 -5.29 3.80
N SER A 14 23.67 -5.91 4.89
CA SER A 14 24.99 -5.66 5.46
C SER A 14 26.00 -6.44 4.62
N THR A 15 26.45 -5.88 3.50
CA THR A 15 27.71 -6.29 2.92
C THR A 15 28.80 -5.72 3.82
N SER A 16 29.35 -6.56 4.68
CA SER A 16 30.56 -6.27 5.41
C SER A 16 31.71 -6.18 4.39
N PHE A 17 32.04 -4.98 3.96
CA PHE A 17 33.36 -4.73 3.37
C PHE A 17 34.34 -4.55 4.52
N THR A 18 35.32 -5.42 4.61
CA THR A 18 36.50 -5.23 5.44
C THR A 18 37.19 -3.95 5.02
N ALA A 19 37.01 -2.89 5.81
CA ALA A 19 37.82 -1.71 5.69
C ALA A 19 39.27 -2.13 6.01
N CYS A 20 40.18 -1.94 5.07
CA CYS A 20 41.61 -1.90 5.38
C CYS A 20 41.81 -0.73 6.34
N ASN A 21 42.22 -1.07 7.56
CA ASN A 21 42.65 -0.13 8.58
C ASN A 21 44.04 0.36 8.19
N ASP A 22 44.12 1.51 7.53
CA ASP A 22 45.36 2.29 7.48
C ASP A 22 45.17 3.47 8.42
N ASP A 23 45.64 3.28 9.65
CA ASP A 23 45.66 4.31 10.71
C ASP A 23 46.80 5.33 10.49
N ASP A 24 46.82 5.99 9.33
CA ASP A 24 47.70 7.16 9.17
C ASP A 24 46.92 8.43 9.57
N PRO A 25 47.33 9.11 10.67
CA PRO A 25 46.66 10.34 11.10
C PRO A 25 46.77 11.50 10.08
N ASN A 26 47.55 11.35 9.01
CA ASN A 26 47.60 12.31 7.91
C ASN A 26 46.53 12.04 6.81
N ASP A 27 45.87 10.90 6.84
CA ASP A 27 44.82 10.56 5.85
C ASP A 27 43.52 11.33 6.04
N ALA A 28 43.35 12.05 7.14
CA ALA A 28 42.21 12.92 7.38
C ALA A 28 42.08 14.08 6.35
N VAL A 29 43.04 14.25 5.46
CA VAL A 29 43.10 15.29 4.43
C VAL A 29 43.31 14.74 3.03
N SER A 30 43.59 13.44 2.86
CA SER A 30 43.78 12.86 1.55
C SER A 30 42.41 12.58 0.90
N LYS A 31 42.17 13.20 -0.23
CA LYS A 31 41.05 12.82 -1.12
C LYS A 31 41.18 11.34 -1.43
N HIS A 32 40.10 10.58 -1.24
CA HIS A 32 40.08 9.20 -1.68
C HIS A 32 40.36 9.15 -3.19
N VAL A 33 41.40 8.42 -3.57
CA VAL A 33 41.75 8.20 -4.97
C VAL A 33 41.06 6.91 -5.41
N TYR A 34 40.06 7.05 -6.24
CA TYR A 34 39.27 5.93 -6.76
C TYR A 34 40.13 5.04 -7.66
N GLY A 35 40.13 3.72 -7.40
CA GLY A 35 40.80 2.72 -8.22
C GLY A 35 40.02 2.42 -9.52
N GLU A 36 40.65 1.67 -10.42
CA GLU A 36 40.01 1.20 -11.65
C GLU A 36 38.80 0.32 -11.29
N GLY A 37 37.58 0.76 -11.64
CA GLY A 37 36.31 0.11 -11.29
C GLY A 37 35.64 0.62 -10.00
N GLU A 38 36.30 1.46 -9.21
CA GLU A 38 35.65 2.25 -8.18
C GLU A 38 35.01 3.49 -8.80
N THR A 39 33.72 3.70 -8.52
CA THR A 39 33.07 4.93 -8.95
C THR A 39 32.92 5.86 -7.76
N VAL A 40 33.11 7.15 -7.99
CA VAL A 40 32.93 8.27 -7.03
C VAL A 40 31.57 8.19 -6.32
N TYR A 41 30.64 7.46 -6.90
CA TYR A 41 29.22 7.38 -6.58
C TYR A 41 28.85 6.23 -5.65
N LEU A 42 29.82 5.38 -5.29
CA LEU A 42 29.64 4.20 -4.44
C LEU A 42 29.83 4.48 -2.95
N ARG A 43 29.77 5.72 -2.51
CA ARG A 43 29.84 5.97 -1.09
C ARG A 43 28.64 5.33 -0.38
N THR A 44 28.93 4.28 0.36
CA THR A 44 27.98 3.55 1.21
C THR A 44 27.83 4.20 2.59
N ASP A 45 28.06 5.51 2.70
CA ASP A 45 27.93 6.24 3.94
C ASP A 45 26.49 6.12 4.44
N ALA A 46 26.27 5.24 5.43
CA ALA A 46 24.94 4.99 5.99
C ALA A 46 24.29 6.29 6.50
N ASP A 47 25.11 7.21 6.97
CA ASP A 47 24.65 8.50 7.50
C ASP A 47 24.09 9.45 6.43
N ALA A 48 24.35 9.21 5.15
CA ALA A 48 23.79 10.01 4.06
C ALA A 48 22.45 9.43 3.55
N ASN A 49 21.99 8.31 4.12
CA ASN A 49 20.76 7.65 3.72
C ASN A 49 19.60 7.98 4.65
N ILE A 50 18.47 8.34 4.04
CA ILE A 50 17.18 8.47 4.70
C ILE A 50 16.32 7.33 4.19
N ALA A 51 15.86 6.45 5.09
CA ALA A 51 14.91 5.40 4.74
C ALA A 51 13.48 5.93 4.77
N TYR A 52 12.69 5.58 3.77
CA TYR A 52 11.28 5.92 3.68
C TYR A 52 10.47 4.72 3.22
N ALA A 53 9.44 4.34 3.99
CA ALA A 53 8.51 3.29 3.63
C ALA A 53 7.28 3.91 2.96
N ALA A 54 7.06 3.59 1.68
CA ALA A 54 5.91 4.01 0.91
C ALA A 54 4.93 2.83 0.79
N GLU A 55 3.91 2.83 1.64
CA GLU A 55 2.87 1.83 1.63
C GLU A 55 1.66 2.35 0.86
N PHE A 56 1.21 1.56 -0.11
CA PHE A 56 0.06 1.83 -0.96
C PHE A 56 -0.98 0.76 -0.75
N ARG A 57 -2.22 1.13 -0.97
CA ARG A 57 -3.33 0.20 -0.91
C ARG A 57 -3.80 -0.14 -2.31
N LYS A 58 -3.95 -1.43 -2.60
CA LYS A 58 -4.57 -1.92 -3.84
C LYS A 58 -5.96 -1.30 -4.03
N GLY A 59 -6.23 -0.82 -5.24
CA GLY A 59 -7.53 -0.20 -5.59
C GLY A 59 -7.75 1.21 -5.04
N HIS A 60 -6.78 1.72 -4.25
CA HIS A 60 -6.79 3.12 -3.80
C HIS A 60 -5.39 3.64 -3.60
N VAL A 61 -4.81 4.06 -4.67
CA VAL A 61 -3.47 4.61 -4.65
C VAL A 61 -3.51 6.10 -4.31
N VAL A 62 -2.85 6.45 -3.22
CA VAL A 62 -2.61 7.85 -2.83
C VAL A 62 -1.11 8.09 -2.84
N ALA A 63 -0.66 9.02 -3.65
CA ALA A 63 0.74 9.38 -3.72
C ALA A 63 1.30 9.76 -2.35
N LYS A 64 2.52 9.32 -2.05
CA LYS A 64 3.24 9.66 -0.83
C LYS A 64 4.20 10.80 -1.11
N THR A 65 4.47 11.59 -0.09
CA THR A 65 5.30 12.78 -0.20
C THR A 65 6.40 12.75 0.84
N ILE A 66 7.65 12.88 0.40
CA ILE A 66 8.78 13.21 1.26
C ILE A 66 8.99 14.71 1.15
N ASN A 67 8.62 15.44 2.18
CA ASN A 67 8.89 16.88 2.25
C ASN A 67 10.37 17.10 2.62
N LEU A 68 11.14 17.67 1.73
CA LEU A 68 12.57 17.88 1.95
C LEU A 68 12.87 18.82 3.13
N LYS A 69 11.93 19.66 3.49
CA LYS A 69 12.07 20.56 4.66
C LYS A 69 12.14 19.80 5.99
N ASP A 70 11.51 18.61 6.06
CA ASP A 70 11.55 17.77 7.25
C ASP A 70 12.96 17.20 7.50
N TYR A 71 13.81 17.24 6.48
CA TYR A 71 15.20 16.77 6.50
C TYR A 71 16.21 17.92 6.32
N ALA A 72 15.80 19.18 6.52
CA ALA A 72 16.62 20.35 6.24
C ALA A 72 17.99 20.34 6.94
N GLU A 73 18.02 19.96 8.21
CA GLU A 73 19.27 19.86 8.99
C GLU A 73 20.21 18.78 8.41
N THR A 74 19.67 17.61 8.07
CA THR A 74 20.44 16.52 7.47
C THR A 74 20.96 16.90 6.09
N ILE A 75 20.11 17.53 5.26
CA ILE A 75 20.48 18.03 3.95
C ILE A 75 21.64 19.01 4.07
N GLN A 76 21.53 19.99 4.98
CA GLN A 76 22.57 20.99 5.16
C GLN A 76 23.87 20.37 5.69
N ALA A 77 23.79 19.45 6.65
CA ALA A 77 24.95 18.76 7.20
C ALA A 77 25.71 17.93 6.14
N LYS A 78 24.99 17.29 5.23
CA LYS A 78 25.58 16.39 4.23
C LYS A 78 25.97 17.09 2.92
N THR A 79 25.21 18.11 2.50
CA THR A 79 25.47 18.80 1.23
C THR A 79 26.10 20.18 1.40
N GLY A 80 25.98 20.77 2.57
CA GLY A 80 26.35 22.17 2.83
C GLY A 80 25.34 23.18 2.31
N LEU A 81 24.20 22.73 1.76
CA LEU A 81 23.19 23.59 1.13
C LEU A 81 21.91 23.62 1.97
N THR A 82 21.20 24.74 1.92
CA THR A 82 19.81 24.79 2.37
C THR A 82 18.93 24.02 1.39
N VAL A 83 17.70 23.66 1.77
CA VAL A 83 16.74 23.01 0.85
C VAL A 83 16.47 23.89 -0.37
N ASP A 84 16.41 25.20 -0.20
CA ASP A 84 16.19 26.15 -1.29
C ASP A 84 17.37 26.18 -2.27
N ASP A 85 18.58 26.21 -1.76
CA ASP A 85 19.81 26.18 -2.56
C ASP A 85 19.96 24.82 -3.27
N LEU A 86 19.58 23.72 -2.59
CA LEU A 86 19.59 22.38 -3.18
C LEU A 86 18.69 22.32 -4.43
N ILE A 87 17.44 22.77 -4.31
CA ILE A 87 16.47 22.78 -5.42
C ILE A 87 16.89 23.77 -6.52
N ALA A 88 17.36 24.95 -6.15
CA ALA A 88 17.93 25.88 -7.13
C ALA A 88 19.14 25.28 -7.86
N GLY A 89 19.98 24.54 -7.13
CA GLY A 89 21.13 23.82 -7.66
C GLY A 89 20.76 22.74 -8.69
N VAL A 90 19.66 22.01 -8.46
CA VAL A 90 19.13 21.05 -9.44
C VAL A 90 18.74 21.78 -10.73
N SER A 91 18.11 22.94 -10.63
CA SER A 91 17.65 23.71 -11.77
C SER A 91 18.80 24.29 -12.60
N ASN A 92 19.91 24.66 -11.96
CA ASN A 92 21.06 25.30 -12.63
C ASN A 92 22.22 24.34 -12.90
N GLY A 93 22.10 23.07 -12.52
CA GLY A 93 23.08 22.02 -12.75
C GLY A 93 24.25 21.97 -11.76
N SER A 94 24.23 22.77 -10.68
CA SER A 94 25.23 22.68 -9.59
C SER A 94 24.92 21.56 -8.59
N VAL A 95 23.71 20.99 -8.64
CA VAL A 95 23.30 19.79 -7.93
C VAL A 95 22.73 18.81 -8.94
N VAL A 96 23.11 17.56 -8.83
CA VAL A 96 22.54 16.47 -9.64
C VAL A 96 21.51 15.74 -8.82
N PHE A 97 20.30 15.60 -9.38
CA PHE A 97 19.30 14.66 -8.88
C PHE A 97 19.54 13.32 -9.57
N PHE A 98 19.88 12.31 -8.81
CA PHE A 98 20.39 11.04 -9.31
C PHE A 98 19.60 9.84 -8.82
N ASN A 99 19.71 8.72 -9.53
CA ASN A 99 19.27 7.39 -9.12
C ASN A 99 20.46 6.48 -8.85
N ILE A 100 20.32 5.58 -7.88
CA ILE A 100 21.27 4.49 -7.65
C ILE A 100 20.65 3.21 -8.16
N ASN A 101 21.32 2.52 -9.05
CA ASN A 101 20.92 1.21 -9.52
C ASN A 101 20.92 0.23 -8.35
N SER A 102 19.75 -0.30 -7.99
CA SER A 102 19.59 -1.19 -6.84
C SER A 102 20.34 -2.52 -7.00
N THR A 103 20.49 -3.01 -8.22
CA THR A 103 21.17 -4.27 -8.52
C THR A 103 22.69 -4.16 -8.42
N LYS A 104 23.23 -3.01 -8.81
CA LYS A 104 24.70 -2.78 -8.84
C LYS A 104 25.18 -1.99 -7.62
N GLY A 105 24.29 -1.38 -6.86
CA GLY A 105 24.64 -0.48 -5.75
C GLY A 105 25.39 0.77 -6.19
N VAL A 106 25.38 1.08 -7.49
CA VAL A 106 26.13 2.18 -8.11
C VAL A 106 25.18 3.24 -8.62
N TRP A 107 25.63 4.47 -8.60
CA TRP A 107 25.01 5.55 -9.33
C TRP A 107 25.01 5.24 -10.83
N ASP A 108 23.87 5.35 -11.46
CA ASP A 108 23.76 5.23 -12.89
C ASP A 108 23.91 6.61 -13.53
N GLU A 109 25.10 6.90 -14.05
CA GLU A 109 25.41 8.18 -14.69
C GLU A 109 24.52 8.44 -15.91
N THR A 110 24.04 7.40 -16.58
CA THR A 110 23.16 7.54 -17.74
C THR A 110 21.73 7.93 -17.33
N ALA A 111 21.37 7.74 -16.07
CA ALA A 111 20.08 8.03 -15.50
C ALA A 111 20.06 9.33 -14.68
N GLN A 112 21.03 10.22 -14.86
CA GLN A 112 21.00 11.55 -14.25
C GLN A 112 19.81 12.33 -14.78
N ASN A 113 18.97 12.78 -13.87
CA ASN A 113 17.78 13.56 -14.21
C ASN A 113 17.81 14.89 -13.45
N ILE A 114 17.82 15.98 -14.20
CA ILE A 114 17.87 17.33 -13.61
C ILE A 114 16.48 17.86 -13.25
N SER A 115 15.39 17.23 -13.72
CA SER A 115 14.08 17.87 -13.61
C SER A 115 12.89 16.99 -13.24
N ASN A 116 12.86 15.68 -13.55
CA ASN A 116 11.60 14.94 -13.49
C ASN A 116 11.55 13.78 -12.47
N GLY A 117 12.59 12.99 -12.33
CA GLY A 117 12.57 11.76 -11.56
C GLY A 117 12.57 10.50 -12.41
N TRP A 118 12.22 9.37 -11.83
CA TRP A 118 12.37 8.06 -12.47
C TRP A 118 11.12 7.22 -12.30
N SER A 119 10.95 6.30 -13.25
CA SER A 119 10.01 5.19 -13.19
C SER A 119 10.78 3.89 -13.00
N TYR A 120 10.20 2.97 -12.23
CA TYR A 120 10.82 1.72 -11.83
C TYR A 120 9.95 0.53 -12.21
N GLN A 121 10.61 -0.58 -12.53
CA GLN A 121 9.97 -1.90 -12.57
C GLN A 121 9.87 -2.51 -11.16
N ALA A 122 9.18 -3.64 -11.04
CA ALA A 122 8.98 -4.34 -9.77
C ALA A 122 10.27 -4.94 -9.16
N ASP A 123 11.38 -4.95 -9.90
CA ASP A 123 12.71 -5.33 -9.42
C ASP A 123 13.55 -4.13 -8.97
N GLY A 124 12.98 -2.92 -9.02
CA GLY A 124 13.66 -1.67 -8.66
C GLY A 124 14.56 -1.09 -9.76
N THR A 125 14.60 -1.67 -10.95
CA THR A 125 15.34 -1.12 -12.08
C THR A 125 14.58 0.01 -12.78
N ILE A 126 15.31 0.99 -13.31
CA ILE A 126 14.71 2.09 -14.06
C ILE A 126 14.13 1.58 -15.37
N SER A 127 12.89 1.95 -15.66
CA SER A 127 12.24 1.70 -16.94
C SER A 127 11.07 2.64 -17.18
N THR A 128 10.78 2.91 -18.45
CA THR A 128 9.56 3.56 -18.89
C THR A 128 8.47 2.56 -19.30
N GLU A 129 8.82 1.27 -19.34
CA GLU A 129 7.91 0.17 -19.67
C GLU A 129 7.61 -0.63 -18.40
N ASN A 130 6.40 -1.16 -18.28
CA ASN A 130 5.96 -1.97 -17.13
C ASN A 130 6.27 -1.30 -15.78
N GLN A 131 5.88 -0.05 -15.65
CA GLN A 131 6.14 0.74 -14.44
C GLN A 131 5.42 0.14 -13.24
N ALA A 132 6.17 -0.16 -12.19
CA ALA A 132 5.64 -0.58 -10.89
C ALA A 132 5.59 0.58 -9.88
N GLY A 133 6.34 1.66 -10.14
CA GLY A 133 6.30 2.85 -9.31
C GLY A 133 7.15 3.99 -9.86
N THR A 134 6.99 5.16 -9.27
CA THR A 134 7.70 6.39 -9.65
C THR A 134 8.20 7.15 -8.43
N ILE A 135 9.33 7.84 -8.59
CA ILE A 135 9.79 8.89 -7.67
C ILE A 135 10.05 10.12 -8.52
N THR A 136 9.33 11.20 -8.28
CA THR A 136 9.47 12.45 -9.01
C THR A 136 9.81 13.61 -8.09
N LEU A 137 10.54 14.59 -8.60
CA LEU A 137 10.88 15.80 -7.87
C LEU A 137 9.83 16.88 -8.14
N ASP A 138 9.11 17.27 -7.11
CA ASP A 138 8.30 18.49 -7.10
C ASP A 138 9.14 19.64 -6.56
N ALA A 139 9.82 20.33 -7.47
CA ALA A 139 10.70 21.45 -7.12
C ALA A 139 9.93 22.63 -6.51
N ALA A 140 8.69 22.87 -6.92
CA ALA A 140 7.87 23.97 -6.43
C ALA A 140 7.52 23.78 -4.95
N ASN A 141 7.15 22.56 -4.56
CA ASN A 141 6.80 22.21 -3.19
C ASN A 141 8.00 21.68 -2.39
N LYS A 142 9.19 21.54 -3.02
CA LYS A 142 10.42 21.03 -2.40
C LYS A 142 10.19 19.63 -1.79
N ALA A 143 9.67 18.75 -2.61
CA ALA A 143 9.26 17.42 -2.20
C ALA A 143 9.62 16.34 -3.23
N LEU A 144 9.80 15.11 -2.76
CA LEU A 144 9.75 13.94 -3.60
C LEU A 144 8.35 13.35 -3.55
N ILE A 145 7.76 13.10 -4.70
CA ILE A 145 6.45 12.45 -4.83
C ILE A 145 6.69 11.00 -5.23
N ILE A 146 6.14 10.08 -4.46
CA ILE A 146 6.28 8.65 -4.64
C ILE A 146 4.91 8.10 -4.98
N ASN A 147 4.82 7.36 -6.07
CA ASN A 147 3.55 6.80 -6.53
C ASN A 147 3.71 5.41 -7.15
N VAL A 148 2.62 4.67 -7.24
CA VAL A 148 2.47 3.42 -7.98
C VAL A 148 1.28 3.55 -8.93
N PRO A 149 1.17 2.74 -10.01
CA PRO A 149 -0.03 2.70 -10.84
C PRO A 149 -1.29 2.35 -10.05
N ASP A 150 -2.44 2.91 -10.44
CA ASP A 150 -3.72 2.70 -9.75
C ASP A 150 -4.19 1.24 -9.78
N ASP A 151 -3.75 0.49 -10.80
CA ASP A 151 -4.04 -0.93 -10.99
C ASP A 151 -2.96 -1.87 -10.39
N SER A 152 -2.07 -1.34 -9.56
CA SER A 152 -1.01 -2.15 -8.93
C SER A 152 -1.58 -3.29 -8.11
N ALA A 153 -1.05 -4.49 -8.35
CA ALA A 153 -1.46 -5.69 -7.64
C ALA A 153 -0.93 -5.71 -6.19
N ALA A 154 -1.71 -6.26 -5.27
CA ALA A 154 -1.23 -6.55 -3.91
C ALA A 154 -0.04 -7.51 -3.94
N GLY A 155 0.91 -7.30 -3.03
CA GLY A 155 2.15 -8.08 -2.94
C GLY A 155 3.29 -7.53 -3.79
N VAL A 156 3.08 -6.53 -4.64
CA VAL A 156 4.18 -5.81 -5.29
C VAL A 156 5.03 -5.12 -4.22
N SER A 157 6.32 -5.40 -4.24
CA SER A 157 7.28 -4.82 -3.29
C SER A 157 8.65 -4.71 -3.94
N PHE A 158 9.26 -3.54 -3.88
CA PHE A 158 10.61 -3.28 -4.37
C PHE A 158 11.22 -2.06 -3.66
N SER A 159 12.49 -1.80 -3.91
CA SER A 159 13.17 -0.62 -3.37
C SER A 159 13.83 0.18 -4.49
N ALA A 160 13.84 1.50 -4.32
CA ALA A 160 14.52 2.43 -5.21
C ALA A 160 15.30 3.46 -4.39
N ASN A 161 16.42 3.93 -4.92
CA ASN A 161 17.24 4.93 -4.27
C ASN A 161 17.42 6.13 -5.19
N VAL A 162 17.06 7.29 -4.68
CA VAL A 162 17.29 8.58 -5.33
C VAL A 162 18.04 9.52 -4.40
N GLY A 163 18.67 10.52 -4.94
CA GLY A 163 19.39 11.47 -4.10
C GLY A 163 19.81 12.74 -4.82
N PHE A 164 20.46 13.60 -4.06
CA PHE A 164 21.01 14.86 -4.51
C PHE A 164 22.51 14.89 -4.22
N ALA A 165 23.31 15.24 -5.20
CA ALA A 165 24.74 15.41 -5.04
C ALA A 165 25.20 16.75 -5.59
N VAL A 166 26.04 17.44 -4.83
CA VAL A 166 26.63 18.72 -5.23
C VAL A 166 27.75 18.44 -6.25
N VAL A 167 27.67 19.10 -7.39
CA VAL A 167 28.72 19.01 -8.41
C VAL A 167 29.98 19.70 -7.88
N ASN A 168 31.04 18.94 -7.69
CA ASN A 168 32.29 19.38 -7.13
C ASN A 168 33.47 18.86 -7.96
N GLY A 169 33.51 19.28 -9.23
CA GLY A 169 34.46 18.71 -10.19
C GLY A 169 34.10 17.25 -10.52
N ALA A 170 35.07 16.35 -10.40
CA ALA A 170 34.83 14.91 -10.57
C ALA A 170 34.31 14.22 -9.29
N ASP A 171 34.30 14.92 -8.16
CA ASP A 171 33.94 14.36 -6.85
C ASP A 171 32.53 14.81 -6.44
N TYR A 172 31.69 13.85 -6.08
CA TYR A 172 30.34 14.09 -5.53
C TYR A 172 30.33 13.64 -4.05
N ASP A 173 31.26 14.18 -3.28
CA ASP A 173 31.45 13.83 -1.87
C ASP A 173 30.41 14.44 -0.94
N LYS A 174 29.64 15.41 -1.44
CA LYS A 174 28.52 16.06 -0.72
C LYS A 174 27.20 15.61 -1.32
N TYR A 175 26.55 14.67 -0.68
CA TYR A 175 25.30 14.10 -1.17
C TYR A 175 24.38 13.68 -0.04
N ILE A 176 23.11 13.54 -0.38
CA ILE A 176 22.08 12.94 0.45
C ILE A 176 21.27 11.96 -0.39
N ARG A 177 20.85 10.85 0.18
CA ARG A 177 20.16 9.77 -0.50
C ARG A 177 18.91 9.35 0.25
N PHE A 178 17.84 9.12 -0.47
CA PHE A 178 16.59 8.57 0.02
C PHE A 178 16.46 7.14 -0.50
N SER A 179 16.40 6.20 0.43
CA SER A 179 16.11 4.80 0.15
C SER A 179 14.63 4.57 0.37
N VAL A 180 13.89 4.39 -0.70
CA VAL A 180 12.44 4.26 -0.70
C VAL A 180 12.07 2.81 -0.90
N SER A 181 11.38 2.21 0.07
CA SER A 181 10.75 0.91 -0.08
C SER A 181 9.28 1.09 -0.46
N PHE A 182 8.89 0.46 -1.55
CA PHE A 182 7.52 0.43 -2.04
C PHE A 182 6.87 -0.87 -1.58
N ALA A 183 5.63 -0.80 -1.15
CA ALA A 183 4.80 -1.97 -0.87
C ALA A 183 3.35 -1.69 -1.24
N VAL A 184 2.72 -2.59 -1.99
CA VAL A 184 1.28 -2.56 -2.26
C VAL A 184 0.62 -3.65 -1.42
N THR A 185 -0.25 -3.24 -0.53
CA THR A 185 -0.96 -4.13 0.41
C THR A 185 -2.45 -4.16 0.12
N ASP A 186 -3.11 -5.19 0.58
CA ASP A 186 -4.57 -5.30 0.55
C ASP A 186 -5.08 -5.63 1.96
N PRO A 187 -5.06 -4.65 2.87
CA PRO A 187 -5.49 -4.88 4.26
C PRO A 187 -7.00 -5.02 4.40
N GLY A 188 -7.75 -4.66 3.37
CA GLY A 188 -9.20 -4.59 3.40
C GLY A 188 -9.92 -5.84 2.92
N THR A 189 -9.23 -6.84 2.35
CA THR A 189 -9.87 -8.08 1.90
C THR A 189 -9.86 -9.12 3.01
N ILE A 190 -11.05 -9.48 3.48
CA ILE A 190 -11.29 -10.48 4.52
C ILE A 190 -11.88 -11.73 3.88
N ILE A 191 -11.14 -12.83 3.92
CA ILE A 191 -11.59 -14.11 3.35
C ILE A 191 -12.18 -14.96 4.49
N LYS A 192 -13.44 -15.37 4.35
CA LYS A 192 -14.12 -16.25 5.28
C LYS A 192 -14.62 -17.51 4.59
N ASN A 193 -14.33 -18.66 5.19
CA ASN A 193 -14.94 -19.94 4.86
C ASN A 193 -15.79 -20.35 6.06
N ILE A 194 -17.09 -20.48 5.85
CA ILE A 194 -18.05 -20.78 6.92
C ILE A 194 -18.89 -21.99 6.56
N SER A 195 -19.38 -22.69 7.58
CA SER A 195 -20.42 -23.71 7.46
C SER A 195 -21.73 -23.17 7.99
N ILE A 196 -22.82 -23.51 7.34
CA ILE A 196 -24.18 -23.19 7.80
C ILE A 196 -24.89 -24.48 8.15
N ALA A 197 -25.22 -24.63 9.43
CA ALA A 197 -25.84 -25.83 9.97
C ALA A 197 -27.17 -26.17 9.28
N THR A 198 -27.55 -27.44 9.33
CA THR A 198 -28.89 -27.87 8.87
C THR A 198 -29.99 -27.21 9.68
N GLY A 199 -31.12 -27.00 9.06
CA GLY A 199 -32.31 -26.40 9.68
C GLY A 199 -32.87 -25.24 8.91
N SER A 200 -34.14 -24.98 9.11
CA SER A 200 -34.85 -23.88 8.47
C SER A 200 -34.29 -22.55 8.97
N TYR A 201 -33.84 -21.73 8.03
CA TYR A 201 -33.29 -20.39 8.31
C TYR A 201 -32.09 -20.38 9.27
N SER A 202 -31.36 -21.49 9.36
CA SER A 202 -30.08 -21.49 10.11
C SER A 202 -29.11 -20.49 9.51
N CYS A 203 -28.37 -19.78 10.36
CA CYS A 203 -27.37 -18.80 9.93
C CYS A 203 -26.09 -18.88 10.75
N THR A 204 -25.00 -18.40 10.16
CA THR A 204 -23.70 -18.22 10.82
C THR A 204 -23.35 -16.74 10.79
N PRO A 205 -23.06 -16.14 11.95
CA PRO A 205 -22.67 -14.74 12.03
C PRO A 205 -21.21 -14.54 11.65
N ILE A 206 -20.93 -13.40 11.04
CA ILE A 206 -19.60 -12.81 10.83
C ILE A 206 -19.59 -11.51 11.63
N ASN A 207 -18.84 -11.46 12.72
CA ASN A 207 -18.86 -10.31 13.62
C ASN A 207 -17.73 -9.32 13.32
N PHE A 208 -18.02 -8.02 13.33
CA PHE A 208 -17.02 -6.97 13.14
C PHE A 208 -15.94 -6.96 14.23
N THR A 209 -16.25 -7.55 15.40
CA THR A 209 -15.31 -7.65 16.52
C THR A 209 -14.37 -8.86 16.45
N ASP A 210 -14.52 -9.74 15.47
CA ASP A 210 -13.53 -10.80 15.21
C ASP A 210 -12.17 -10.16 14.93
N SER A 211 -11.10 -10.71 15.50
CA SER A 211 -9.80 -10.00 15.57
C SER A 211 -9.20 -9.65 14.22
N ASP A 212 -9.35 -10.51 13.22
CA ASP A 212 -8.89 -10.27 11.85
C ASP A 212 -9.73 -9.18 11.16
N ILE A 213 -11.03 -9.17 11.39
CA ILE A 213 -11.95 -8.17 10.86
C ILE A 213 -11.72 -6.82 11.52
N ALA A 214 -11.63 -6.78 12.86
CA ALA A 214 -11.36 -5.55 13.59
C ALA A 214 -10.03 -4.90 13.16
N THR A 215 -8.99 -5.72 12.92
CA THR A 215 -7.69 -5.26 12.42
C THR A 215 -7.82 -4.66 11.01
N ALA A 216 -8.56 -5.31 10.11
CA ALA A 216 -8.79 -4.80 8.75
C ALA A 216 -9.59 -3.49 8.77
N ILE A 217 -10.63 -3.41 9.59
CA ILE A 217 -11.42 -2.18 9.77
C ILE A 217 -10.52 -1.03 10.25
N GLU A 218 -9.72 -1.25 11.28
CA GLU A 218 -8.80 -0.23 11.80
C GLU A 218 -7.78 0.21 10.74
N ALA A 219 -7.19 -0.75 10.02
CA ALA A 219 -6.22 -0.46 8.96
C ALA A 219 -6.82 0.35 7.80
N CYS A 220 -8.09 0.10 7.44
CA CYS A 220 -8.73 0.72 6.30
C CYS A 220 -9.45 2.02 6.60
N PHE A 221 -10.12 2.10 7.74
CA PHE A 221 -10.94 3.26 8.12
C PHE A 221 -10.29 4.14 9.20
N GLY A 222 -9.29 3.62 9.93
CA GLY A 222 -8.66 4.33 11.06
C GLY A 222 -9.56 4.46 12.29
N ILE A 223 -10.58 3.61 12.42
CA ILE A 223 -11.54 3.60 13.51
C ILE A 223 -11.70 2.20 14.11
N SER A 224 -12.15 2.10 15.34
CA SER A 224 -12.41 0.80 15.98
C SER A 224 -13.61 0.08 15.34
N ALA A 225 -13.67 -1.25 15.48
CA ALA A 225 -14.83 -2.04 15.03
C ALA A 225 -16.16 -1.56 15.64
N SER A 226 -16.13 -1.09 16.89
CA SER A 226 -17.33 -0.53 17.56
C SER A 226 -17.77 0.79 16.93
N GLU A 227 -16.83 1.66 16.57
CA GLU A 227 -17.13 2.93 15.92
C GLU A 227 -17.56 2.71 14.45
N PHE A 228 -16.90 1.79 13.75
CA PHE A 228 -17.31 1.32 12.43
C PHE A 228 -18.78 0.85 12.46
N ASN A 229 -19.12 -0.04 13.41
CA ASN A 229 -20.47 -0.54 13.54
C ASN A 229 -21.50 0.59 13.76
N LYS A 230 -21.21 1.57 14.62
CA LYS A 230 -22.09 2.73 14.80
C LYS A 230 -22.28 3.51 13.50
N THR A 231 -21.22 3.67 12.72
CA THR A 231 -21.29 4.41 11.46
C THR A 231 -22.10 3.67 10.40
N VAL A 232 -22.00 2.33 10.34
CA VAL A 232 -22.80 1.53 9.40
C VAL A 232 -24.27 1.41 9.81
N GLN A 233 -24.59 1.65 11.09
CA GLN A 233 -25.97 1.71 11.60
C GLN A 233 -26.66 3.04 11.29
N ASP A 234 -25.92 4.08 10.95
CA ASP A 234 -26.44 5.42 10.71
C ASP A 234 -26.55 5.67 9.20
N ALA A 235 -27.76 5.84 8.70
CA ALA A 235 -28.02 6.15 7.29
C ALA A 235 -27.33 7.45 6.82
N SER A 236 -27.12 8.41 7.74
CA SER A 236 -26.38 9.64 7.50
C SER A 236 -24.84 9.46 7.63
N GLY A 237 -24.40 8.31 8.10
CA GLY A 237 -22.99 7.97 8.29
C GLY A 237 -22.23 7.90 6.98
N ASP A 238 -20.91 7.93 7.06
CA ASP A 238 -20.01 7.96 5.89
C ASP A 238 -19.82 6.57 5.23
N ILE A 239 -20.40 5.49 5.76
CA ILE A 239 -20.17 4.14 5.24
C ILE A 239 -21.40 3.62 4.51
N GLU A 240 -21.19 3.15 3.27
CA GLU A 240 -22.17 2.46 2.44
C GLU A 240 -21.84 0.97 2.37
N LEU A 241 -22.87 0.14 2.18
CA LEU A 241 -22.75 -1.27 1.91
C LEU A 241 -23.11 -1.59 0.46
N TYR A 242 -22.22 -2.30 -0.20
CA TYR A 242 -22.45 -2.91 -1.51
C TYR A 242 -22.31 -4.42 -1.43
N MET A 243 -22.93 -5.14 -2.36
CA MET A 243 -22.53 -6.49 -2.72
C MET A 243 -21.80 -6.46 -4.07
N ALA A 244 -20.94 -7.44 -4.31
CA ALA A 244 -20.37 -7.68 -5.62
C ALA A 244 -20.70 -9.08 -6.11
N ASP A 245 -20.91 -9.21 -7.42
CA ASP A 245 -21.02 -10.51 -8.08
C ASP A 245 -19.64 -11.15 -8.32
N LYS A 246 -19.65 -12.38 -8.85
CA LYS A 246 -18.43 -13.11 -9.23
C LYS A 246 -17.58 -12.40 -10.30
N ASP A 247 -18.15 -11.45 -11.04
CA ASP A 247 -17.47 -10.69 -12.08
C ASP A 247 -16.94 -9.34 -11.55
N GLY A 248 -17.13 -9.06 -10.25
CA GLY A 248 -16.67 -7.86 -9.57
C GLY A 248 -17.57 -6.64 -9.74
N ASN A 249 -18.79 -6.79 -10.28
CA ASN A 249 -19.75 -5.70 -10.38
C ASN A 249 -20.40 -5.44 -9.02
N TRP A 250 -20.44 -4.19 -8.60
CA TRP A 250 -21.01 -3.79 -7.32
C TRP A 250 -22.51 -3.49 -7.45
N PHE A 251 -23.28 -3.96 -6.49
CA PHE A 251 -24.70 -3.69 -6.35
C PHE A 251 -24.96 -2.91 -5.07
N TYR A 252 -25.72 -1.83 -5.19
CA TYR A 252 -26.21 -1.07 -4.04
C TYR A 252 -27.64 -1.48 -3.75
N ALA A 253 -27.85 -2.16 -2.65
CA ALA A 253 -29.10 -2.77 -2.25
C ALA A 253 -29.56 -3.97 -3.12
N GLU A 254 -30.65 -4.57 -2.71
CA GLU A 254 -31.33 -5.67 -3.37
C GLU A 254 -31.77 -5.27 -4.80
N ASP A 255 -31.69 -6.17 -5.75
CA ASP A 255 -32.06 -5.97 -7.15
C ASP A 255 -31.29 -4.85 -7.91
N GLY A 256 -30.17 -4.39 -7.38
CA GLY A 256 -29.42 -3.27 -7.96
C GLY A 256 -30.14 -1.93 -7.87
N VAL A 257 -31.21 -1.84 -7.08
CA VAL A 257 -31.95 -0.61 -6.86
C VAL A 257 -31.36 0.17 -5.70
N SER A 258 -30.92 1.39 -5.95
CA SER A 258 -30.44 2.29 -4.91
C SER A 258 -31.58 2.64 -3.96
N ARG A 259 -31.32 2.52 -2.64
CA ARG A 259 -32.24 2.92 -1.58
C ARG A 259 -31.57 3.97 -0.72
N PRO A 260 -31.81 5.26 -0.98
CA PRO A 260 -31.10 6.36 -0.30
C PRO A 260 -31.45 6.52 1.19
N ASP A 261 -32.54 5.90 1.65
CA ASP A 261 -33.01 5.86 3.04
C ASP A 261 -32.47 4.65 3.83
N TYR A 262 -31.49 3.99 3.29
CA TYR A 262 -30.98 2.74 3.72
C TYR A 262 -29.95 2.88 4.87
N THR A 263 -30.10 2.09 5.89
CA THR A 263 -29.05 1.80 6.87
C THR A 263 -28.45 0.44 6.58
N ALA A 264 -27.15 0.26 6.79
CA ALA A 264 -26.52 -1.04 6.60
C ALA A 264 -27.00 -2.11 7.59
N ASN A 265 -27.85 -1.74 8.53
CA ASN A 265 -28.47 -2.63 9.51
C ASN A 265 -29.87 -3.08 9.06
N GLY A 266 -30.17 -4.35 9.23
CA GLY A 266 -31.49 -4.93 8.95
C GLY A 266 -31.78 -5.14 7.49
N ILE A 267 -30.72 -5.14 6.62
CA ILE A 267 -30.91 -5.45 5.22
C ILE A 267 -30.70 -6.93 4.99
N GLY A 268 -31.64 -7.46 4.24
CA GLY A 268 -31.58 -8.81 3.73
C GLY A 268 -31.34 -8.82 2.21
N TYR A 269 -30.40 -9.63 1.80
CA TYR A 269 -30.19 -10.00 0.42
C TYR A 269 -30.58 -11.45 0.24
N TRP A 270 -31.42 -11.71 -0.75
CA TRP A 270 -31.73 -13.08 -1.19
C TRP A 270 -30.90 -13.37 -2.42
N CYS A 271 -30.17 -14.46 -2.41
CA CYS A 271 -29.12 -14.67 -3.36
C CYS A 271 -29.18 -16.04 -4.04
N GLU A 272 -28.73 -16.10 -5.28
CA GLU A 272 -28.33 -17.33 -5.97
C GLU A 272 -26.99 -17.84 -5.39
N ALA A 273 -26.62 -19.08 -5.70
CA ALA A 273 -25.39 -19.68 -5.14
C ALA A 273 -24.09 -18.90 -5.48
N ASP A 274 -24.07 -18.15 -6.56
CA ASP A 274 -22.96 -17.31 -6.99
C ASP A 274 -22.95 -15.90 -6.36
N GLY A 275 -23.84 -15.66 -5.40
CA GLY A 275 -23.94 -14.38 -4.69
C GLY A 275 -24.80 -13.33 -5.40
N LYS A 276 -25.32 -13.64 -6.58
CA LYS A 276 -26.16 -12.68 -7.32
C LYS A 276 -27.45 -12.39 -6.55
N PRO A 277 -27.73 -11.13 -6.19
CA PRO A 277 -28.97 -10.75 -5.56
C PRO A 277 -30.18 -10.99 -6.48
N ARG A 278 -31.27 -11.36 -5.88
CA ARG A 278 -32.55 -11.52 -6.56
C ARG A 278 -33.70 -11.28 -5.59
N SER A 279 -34.90 -11.10 -6.15
CA SER A 279 -36.10 -11.03 -5.33
C SER A 279 -36.35 -12.36 -4.62
N TRP A 280 -36.91 -12.30 -3.43
CA TRP A 280 -37.28 -13.49 -2.67
C TRP A 280 -38.20 -14.43 -3.47
N GLY A 281 -37.91 -15.71 -3.39
CA GLY A 281 -38.69 -16.73 -4.05
C GLY A 281 -37.87 -17.84 -4.68
N SER A 282 -38.43 -18.45 -5.75
CA SER A 282 -37.77 -19.58 -6.43
C SER A 282 -36.41 -19.21 -6.97
N GLY A 283 -35.42 -20.04 -6.65
CA GLY A 283 -34.02 -19.90 -7.04
C GLY A 283 -33.13 -19.21 -6.00
N CYS A 284 -33.66 -18.70 -4.91
CA CYS A 284 -32.86 -18.30 -3.75
C CYS A 284 -32.24 -19.52 -3.12
N VAL A 285 -30.94 -19.44 -2.84
CA VAL A 285 -30.15 -20.50 -2.21
C VAL A 285 -29.79 -20.12 -0.79
N PHE A 286 -29.38 -18.88 -0.59
CA PHE A 286 -29.05 -18.36 0.72
C PHE A 286 -29.58 -16.92 0.88
N PHE A 287 -29.54 -16.46 2.12
CA PHE A 287 -29.75 -15.05 2.44
C PHE A 287 -28.57 -14.52 3.23
N ALA A 288 -28.34 -13.24 3.09
CA ALA A 288 -27.39 -12.48 3.87
C ALA A 288 -28.11 -11.31 4.52
N GLU A 289 -28.00 -11.16 5.82
CA GLU A 289 -28.68 -10.12 6.57
C GLU A 289 -27.69 -9.39 7.44
N THR A 290 -27.67 -8.07 7.35
CA THR A 290 -26.85 -7.25 8.24
C THR A 290 -27.56 -7.09 9.57
N PHE A 291 -26.80 -7.11 10.66
CA PHE A 291 -27.30 -6.91 12.00
C PHE A 291 -26.37 -5.97 12.80
N ASP A 292 -26.82 -5.53 13.98
CA ASP A 292 -25.99 -4.70 14.85
C ASP A 292 -24.76 -5.47 15.35
N GLY A 293 -23.63 -5.26 14.68
CA GLY A 293 -22.35 -5.90 14.97
C GLY A 293 -21.79 -6.81 13.87
N GLY A 294 -22.50 -7.01 12.76
CA GLY A 294 -22.00 -7.90 11.72
C GLY A 294 -22.97 -8.27 10.60
N ILE A 295 -22.75 -9.45 10.04
CA ILE A 295 -23.48 -10.02 8.91
C ILE A 295 -23.87 -11.45 9.25
N ASN A 296 -25.13 -11.81 9.14
CA ASN A 296 -25.62 -13.19 9.20
C ASN A 296 -25.72 -13.77 7.80
N ILE A 297 -25.18 -14.97 7.60
CA ILE A 297 -25.35 -15.73 6.38
C ILE A 297 -26.18 -16.96 6.69
N GLY A 298 -27.30 -17.11 6.04
CA GLY A 298 -28.27 -18.15 6.32
C GLY A 298 -28.68 -18.94 5.07
N ARG A 299 -29.33 -20.07 5.32
CA ARG A 299 -29.84 -20.98 4.27
C ARG A 299 -31.36 -21.09 4.31
N TYR A 300 -31.92 -21.43 3.20
CA TYR A 300 -33.32 -21.90 3.12
C TYR A 300 -33.41 -23.38 3.46
N GLU A 301 -34.59 -23.81 3.92
CA GLU A 301 -34.85 -25.14 4.46
C GLU A 301 -34.58 -26.28 3.48
N ASP A 302 -34.89 -26.08 2.23
CA ASP A 302 -34.83 -27.09 1.15
C ASP A 302 -33.52 -27.14 0.39
N ILE A 303 -32.50 -26.39 0.81
CA ILE A 303 -31.18 -26.36 0.16
C ILE A 303 -30.38 -27.59 0.53
N ALA A 304 -29.87 -28.29 -0.49
CA ALA A 304 -29.12 -29.51 -0.32
C ALA A 304 -27.81 -29.32 0.47
N SER A 305 -27.50 -30.29 1.35
CA SER A 305 -26.19 -30.38 2.01
C SER A 305 -25.07 -30.44 0.98
N GLY A 306 -23.94 -29.77 1.25
CA GLY A 306 -22.81 -29.65 0.33
C GLY A 306 -22.96 -28.56 -0.72
N THR A 307 -24.09 -27.82 -0.75
CA THR A 307 -24.19 -26.63 -1.60
C THR A 307 -23.22 -25.57 -1.13
N VAL A 308 -22.42 -25.04 -2.06
CA VAL A 308 -21.44 -23.97 -1.80
C VAL A 308 -21.94 -22.68 -2.39
N CYS A 309 -21.96 -21.64 -1.59
CA CYS A 309 -22.33 -20.29 -1.98
C CYS A 309 -21.13 -19.36 -1.84
N GLN A 310 -20.99 -18.40 -2.75
CA GLN A 310 -19.96 -17.38 -2.70
C GLN A 310 -20.60 -16.01 -2.85
N PHE A 311 -20.11 -15.05 -2.07
CA PHE A 311 -20.57 -13.67 -2.17
C PHE A 311 -19.54 -12.71 -1.59
N HIS A 312 -19.66 -11.46 -1.97
CA HIS A 312 -18.84 -10.38 -1.49
C HIS A 312 -19.69 -9.27 -0.89
N PHE A 313 -19.31 -8.80 0.29
CA PHE A 313 -19.82 -7.58 0.89
C PHE A 313 -18.72 -6.53 0.89
N ILE A 314 -19.04 -5.32 0.48
CA ILE A 314 -18.10 -4.20 0.46
C ILE A 314 -18.68 -3.06 1.28
N TYR A 315 -18.05 -2.76 2.42
CA TYR A 315 -18.28 -1.53 3.16
C TYR A 315 -17.29 -0.47 2.68
N VAL A 316 -17.77 0.66 2.24
CA VAL A 316 -16.95 1.72 1.65
C VAL A 316 -17.38 3.09 2.12
N SER A 317 -16.42 3.99 2.34
CA SER A 317 -16.71 5.39 2.66
C SER A 317 -17.38 6.09 1.47
N LYS A 318 -18.41 6.89 1.76
CA LYS A 318 -19.11 7.73 0.77
C LYS A 318 -18.20 8.83 0.24
N THR A 319 -17.33 9.36 1.11
CA THR A 319 -16.48 10.52 0.82
C THR A 319 -15.09 10.11 0.33
N ASP A 320 -14.63 8.89 0.68
CA ASP A 320 -13.31 8.37 0.31
C ASP A 320 -13.43 6.90 -0.10
N LYS A 321 -13.66 6.66 -1.39
CA LYS A 321 -13.86 5.29 -1.93
C LYS A 321 -12.66 4.36 -1.73
N GLY A 322 -11.55 4.89 -1.28
CA GLY A 322 -10.39 4.10 -0.92
C GLY A 322 -10.40 3.56 0.51
N LYS A 323 -11.27 4.07 1.34
CA LYS A 323 -11.55 3.46 2.63
C LYS A 323 -12.64 2.42 2.43
N LEU A 324 -12.25 1.17 2.26
CA LEU A 324 -13.16 0.05 2.07
C LEU A 324 -12.67 -1.20 2.78
N VAL A 325 -13.60 -2.06 3.16
CA VAL A 325 -13.38 -3.45 3.61
C VAL A 325 -14.26 -4.35 2.77
N GLU A 326 -13.67 -5.38 2.18
CA GLU A 326 -14.36 -6.37 1.38
C GLU A 326 -14.37 -7.72 2.12
N PHE A 327 -15.54 -8.29 2.28
CA PHE A 327 -15.72 -9.65 2.78
C PHE A 327 -15.95 -10.58 1.60
N VAL A 328 -14.99 -11.47 1.35
CA VAL A 328 -15.08 -12.55 0.38
C VAL A 328 -15.47 -13.81 1.14
N VAL A 329 -16.70 -14.25 1.01
CA VAL A 329 -17.25 -15.33 1.81
C VAL A 329 -17.58 -16.54 0.95
N THR A 330 -17.10 -17.71 1.37
CA THR A 330 -17.52 -19.01 0.87
C THR A 330 -18.27 -19.73 1.97
N ALA A 331 -19.56 -19.96 1.76
CA ALA A 331 -20.43 -20.65 2.71
C ALA A 331 -20.78 -22.05 2.19
N THR A 332 -20.60 -23.07 3.03
CA THR A 332 -20.99 -24.46 2.72
C THR A 332 -22.19 -24.84 3.57
N MET A 333 -23.26 -25.32 2.93
CA MET A 333 -24.46 -25.85 3.59
C MET A 333 -24.19 -27.25 4.14
N GLU A 334 -24.36 -27.48 5.45
CA GLU A 334 -24.22 -28.80 6.09
C GLU A 334 -25.41 -29.71 5.83
#